data_228ba3c6a03f501b521bc25c50333a1f
#
_entry.id   228ba3c6a03f501b521bc25c50333a1f
#
_cell.length_a   1.000
_cell.length_b   1.000
_cell.length_c   1.000
_cell.angle_alpha   90.00
_cell.angle_beta   90.00
_cell.angle_gamma   90.00
#
_symmetry.space_group_name_H-M   'P 1'
#
loop_
_entity.id
_entity.type
_entity.pdbx_description
1 polymer ?
#
loop_
_entity_poly.entity_id
_entity_poly.type
_entity_poly.pdbx_seq_one_letter_code
_entity_poly.pdbx_strand_id
1 'polypeptide(L)'
;MKLALIQTKQNELYNFPGTRTFDTEEVLQLRHEYMEEVFRMAEEAAKEGANLIATTEVVNYSGHFSKIKVPYADLYQEMSQEQEEISNEKNNKSGYNVPTNEEARFAAIAAKYGVMILAGLARKEKGKLYNSTVFWGRDGRIKDVYHKIHLAGDESEIFTPGQTLHTIDTEFGHVGNAVCWDMQFPETARNLAKMGTDLIVCPTWGWEWIYGPARAYENGIFVASAMAVPYWMPIEDLRRPSMVVSPDGKILSEGPTDKAAIVYCEINDIHCKQSREFRLNTSLR
;
A
#
# COMPACT_ATOMS: atom_id res chain seq x y z
N MET A 1 16.37 -8.07 -7.55
CA MET A 1 15.19 -7.18 -7.61
C MET A 1 15.49 -5.89 -6.87
N LYS A 2 15.28 -4.73 -7.48
CA LYS A 2 15.34 -3.42 -6.81
C LYS A 2 13.91 -3.02 -6.39
N LEU A 3 13.66 -2.99 -5.09
CA LEU A 3 12.41 -2.55 -4.48
C LEU A 3 12.52 -1.07 -4.13
N ALA A 4 11.45 -0.30 -4.39
CA ALA A 4 11.31 1.10 -3.98
C ALA A 4 10.04 1.28 -3.16
N LEU A 5 10.18 1.74 -1.93
CA LEU A 5 9.06 2.06 -1.05
C LEU A 5 8.86 3.58 -1.05
N ILE A 6 7.71 4.02 -1.52
CA ILE A 6 7.32 5.44 -1.48
C ILE A 6 6.85 5.77 -0.07
N GLN A 7 7.73 6.30 0.74
CA GLN A 7 7.41 6.86 2.05
C GLN A 7 6.88 8.26 1.87
N THR A 8 5.59 8.46 2.05
CA THR A 8 4.98 9.80 1.95
C THR A 8 5.08 10.54 3.28
N LYS A 9 5.01 11.87 3.23
CA LYS A 9 4.70 12.71 4.40
C LYS A 9 3.24 13.12 4.31
N GLN A 10 2.44 12.76 5.32
CA GLN A 10 1.04 13.18 5.39
C GLN A 10 0.93 14.71 5.41
N ASN A 11 -0.14 15.26 4.89
CA ASN A 11 -0.45 16.69 4.95
C ASN A 11 -1.40 17.02 6.12
N GLU A 12 -1.85 18.26 6.20
CA GLU A 12 -2.68 18.75 7.31
C GLU A 12 -4.07 18.10 7.41
N LEU A 13 -4.59 17.44 6.35
CA LEU A 13 -5.81 16.65 6.42
C LEU A 13 -5.73 15.50 7.43
N TYR A 14 -4.52 15.04 7.73
CA TYR A 14 -4.23 13.93 8.65
C TYR A 14 -3.75 14.42 10.03
N ASN A 15 -3.92 15.70 10.36
CA ASN A 15 -3.49 16.26 11.64
C ASN A 15 -4.47 15.92 12.76
N PHE A 16 -4.36 14.74 13.34
CA PHE A 16 -5.20 14.26 14.43
C PHE A 16 -5.30 15.21 15.63
N PRO A 17 -4.21 15.74 16.16
CA PRO A 17 -4.26 16.66 17.29
C PRO A 17 -4.87 18.03 16.94
N GLY A 18 -4.92 18.38 15.67
CA GLY A 18 -5.46 19.66 15.23
C GLY A 18 -6.97 19.75 15.37
N THR A 19 -7.49 20.95 15.56
CA THR A 19 -8.93 21.24 15.66
C THR A 19 -9.54 21.78 14.37
N ARG A 20 -8.69 22.11 13.37
CA ARG A 20 -9.12 22.62 12.07
C ARG A 20 -9.96 21.57 11.33
N THR A 21 -11.07 21.99 10.78
CA THR A 21 -11.86 21.22 9.82
C THR A 21 -11.73 21.83 8.43
N PHE A 22 -11.95 21.04 7.41
CA PHE A 22 -11.77 21.39 6.01
C PHE A 22 -13.12 21.31 5.29
N ASP A 23 -13.35 22.20 4.34
CA ASP A 23 -14.47 22.07 3.41
C ASP A 23 -14.07 21.19 2.20
N THR A 24 -15.02 20.93 1.31
CA THR A 24 -14.82 20.03 0.17
C THR A 24 -13.71 20.51 -0.78
N GLU A 25 -13.68 21.81 -1.08
CA GLU A 25 -12.70 22.38 -2.02
C GLU A 25 -11.28 22.27 -1.46
N GLU A 26 -11.09 22.62 -0.19
CA GLU A 26 -9.80 22.46 0.51
C GLU A 26 -9.34 20.99 0.54
N VAL A 27 -10.26 20.06 0.80
CA VAL A 27 -9.95 18.62 0.81
C VAL A 27 -9.48 18.15 -0.57
N LEU A 28 -10.19 18.53 -1.62
CA LEU A 28 -9.85 18.14 -2.99
C LEU A 28 -8.49 18.73 -3.41
N GLN A 29 -8.21 19.98 -3.06
CA GLN A 29 -6.94 20.63 -3.36
C GLN A 29 -5.76 19.92 -2.66
N LEU A 30 -5.84 19.74 -1.33
CA LEU A 30 -4.78 19.10 -0.55
C LEU A 30 -4.55 17.63 -0.95
N ARG A 31 -5.62 16.93 -1.32
CA ARG A 31 -5.54 15.59 -1.86
C ARG A 31 -4.84 15.57 -3.22
N HIS A 32 -5.20 16.49 -4.11
CA HIS A 32 -4.57 16.59 -5.43
C HIS A 32 -3.06 16.81 -5.30
N GLU A 33 -2.64 17.78 -4.47
CA GLU A 33 -1.22 18.06 -4.23
C GLU A 33 -0.47 16.84 -3.67
N TYR A 34 -1.10 16.12 -2.74
CA TYR A 34 -0.53 14.89 -2.16
C TYR A 34 -0.37 13.78 -3.21
N MET A 35 -1.39 13.58 -4.06
CA MET A 35 -1.34 12.57 -5.12
C MET A 35 -0.30 12.89 -6.20
N GLU A 36 -0.15 14.18 -6.59
CA GLU A 36 0.89 14.61 -7.53
C GLU A 36 2.29 14.29 -7.00
N GLU A 37 2.52 14.48 -5.70
CA GLU A 37 3.78 14.11 -5.06
C GLU A 37 4.01 12.59 -5.08
N VAL A 38 2.98 11.79 -4.80
CA VAL A 38 3.06 10.32 -4.90
C VAL A 38 3.43 9.87 -6.31
N PHE A 39 2.78 10.43 -7.33
CA PHE A 39 3.08 10.10 -8.74
C PHE A 39 4.49 10.53 -9.14
N ARG A 40 4.92 11.73 -8.72
CA ARG A 40 6.28 12.22 -8.96
C ARG A 40 7.32 11.26 -8.35
N MET A 41 7.13 10.83 -7.11
CA MET A 41 8.03 9.89 -6.44
C MET A 41 8.01 8.51 -7.13
N ALA A 42 6.84 8.02 -7.57
CA ALA A 42 6.74 6.76 -8.29
C ALA A 42 7.47 6.82 -9.65
N GLU A 43 7.32 7.93 -10.41
CA GLU A 43 8.08 8.12 -11.65
C GLU A 43 9.59 8.22 -11.40
N GLU A 44 10.03 8.90 -10.35
CA GLU A 44 11.43 8.99 -9.95
C GLU A 44 11.99 7.60 -9.64
N ALA A 45 11.27 6.81 -8.81
CA ALA A 45 11.67 5.44 -8.50
C ALA A 45 11.78 4.56 -9.75
N ALA A 46 10.85 4.71 -10.70
CA ALA A 46 10.87 3.99 -11.97
C ALA A 46 12.08 4.38 -12.84
N LYS A 47 12.39 5.69 -12.94
CA LYS A 47 13.58 6.20 -13.66
C LYS A 47 14.89 5.69 -13.04
N GLU A 48 14.93 5.54 -11.73
CA GLU A 48 16.07 4.98 -10.98
C GLU A 48 16.16 3.44 -11.08
N GLY A 49 15.32 2.81 -11.90
CA GLY A 49 15.40 1.38 -12.24
C GLY A 49 14.79 0.46 -11.19
N ALA A 50 13.81 0.92 -10.42
CA ALA A 50 13.03 0.04 -9.56
C ALA A 50 12.34 -1.05 -10.38
N ASN A 51 12.28 -2.26 -9.84
CA ASN A 51 11.53 -3.37 -10.44
C ASN A 51 10.11 -3.45 -9.88
N LEU A 52 9.96 -3.16 -8.58
CA LEU A 52 8.69 -3.06 -7.87
C LEU A 52 8.68 -1.78 -7.05
N ILE A 53 7.62 -0.99 -7.20
CA ILE A 53 7.35 0.23 -6.43
C ILE A 53 6.13 -0.04 -5.55
N ALA A 54 6.22 0.28 -4.25
CA ALA A 54 5.09 0.20 -3.34
C ALA A 54 4.80 1.57 -2.73
N THR A 55 3.51 1.95 -2.67
CA THR A 55 3.08 3.18 -2.00
C THR A 55 2.59 2.90 -0.58
N THR A 56 2.34 3.95 0.18
CA THR A 56 1.69 3.85 1.48
C THR A 56 0.22 3.46 1.37
N GLU A 57 -0.41 3.17 2.49
CA GLU A 57 -1.83 2.82 2.61
C GLU A 57 -2.72 3.97 2.15
N VAL A 58 -3.79 3.66 1.42
CA VAL A 58 -4.87 4.57 0.98
C VAL A 58 -4.40 5.99 0.59
N VAL A 59 -3.42 6.06 -0.32
CA VAL A 59 -2.80 7.33 -0.72
C VAL A 59 -3.79 8.33 -1.34
N ASN A 60 -4.89 7.85 -1.92
CA ASN A 60 -5.96 8.66 -2.47
C ASN A 60 -7.07 8.98 -1.45
N TYR A 61 -6.92 8.59 -0.19
CA TYR A 61 -7.87 8.87 0.87
C TYR A 61 -7.76 10.35 1.30
N SER A 62 -8.89 10.97 1.61
CA SER A 62 -8.97 12.43 1.81
C SER A 62 -8.73 12.88 3.27
N GLY A 63 -7.98 12.10 4.05
CA GLY A 63 -7.66 12.47 5.43
C GLY A 63 -8.59 11.86 6.47
N HIS A 64 -8.44 12.27 7.73
CA HIS A 64 -9.25 11.73 8.82
C HIS A 64 -10.67 12.28 8.77
N PHE A 65 -11.67 11.40 8.79
CA PHE A 65 -13.09 11.75 8.62
C PHE A 65 -13.59 12.82 9.61
N SER A 66 -13.07 12.86 10.85
CA SER A 66 -13.42 13.88 11.84
C SER A 66 -12.96 15.31 11.47
N LYS A 67 -12.10 15.45 10.47
CA LYS A 67 -11.57 16.74 9.98
C LYS A 67 -12.33 17.26 8.76
N ILE A 68 -13.14 16.44 8.13
CA ILE A 68 -13.87 16.77 6.91
C ILE A 68 -15.31 17.03 7.27
N LYS A 69 -15.86 18.19 6.85
CA LYS A 69 -17.25 18.58 7.14
C LYS A 69 -18.29 17.84 6.32
N VAL A 70 -17.88 17.32 5.17
CA VAL A 70 -18.74 16.56 4.26
C VAL A 70 -18.69 15.08 4.62
N PRO A 71 -19.80 14.34 4.62
CA PRO A 71 -19.78 12.90 4.78
C PRO A 71 -18.81 12.25 3.77
N TYR A 72 -17.94 11.41 4.25
CA TYR A 72 -16.87 10.84 3.44
C TYR A 72 -17.39 10.08 2.19
N ALA A 73 -18.53 9.39 2.34
CA ALA A 73 -19.18 8.70 1.23
C ALA A 73 -19.59 9.66 0.11
N ASP A 74 -20.04 10.87 0.45
CA ASP A 74 -20.48 11.88 -0.52
C ASP A 74 -19.27 12.48 -1.25
N LEU A 75 -18.20 12.78 -0.53
CA LEU A 75 -16.94 13.24 -1.12
C LEU A 75 -16.38 12.23 -2.13
N TYR A 76 -16.42 10.95 -1.79
CA TYR A 76 -15.96 9.89 -2.68
C TYR A 76 -16.88 9.68 -3.89
N GLN A 77 -18.19 9.94 -3.75
CA GLN A 77 -19.14 9.90 -4.87
C GLN A 77 -18.92 11.05 -5.86
N GLU A 78 -18.70 12.27 -5.38
CA GLU A 78 -18.38 13.43 -6.24
C GLU A 78 -17.12 13.17 -7.07
N MET A 79 -16.10 12.65 -6.44
CA MET A 79 -14.86 12.28 -7.13
C MET A 79 -15.05 11.17 -8.17
N SER A 80 -15.99 10.25 -7.92
CA SER A 80 -16.33 9.18 -8.87
C SER A 80 -17.12 9.70 -10.08
N GLN A 81 -17.94 10.74 -9.95
CA GLN A 81 -18.71 11.31 -11.04
C GLN A 81 -17.83 12.03 -12.07
N GLU A 82 -16.88 12.85 -11.64
CA GLU A 82 -15.88 13.44 -12.55
C GLU A 82 -15.09 12.38 -13.33
N GLN A 83 -14.83 11.25 -12.69
CA GLN A 83 -14.10 10.13 -13.28
C GLN A 83 -14.96 9.32 -14.25
N GLU A 84 -16.26 9.18 -14.01
CA GLU A 84 -17.20 8.53 -14.92
C GLU A 84 -17.39 9.33 -16.22
N GLU A 85 -17.40 10.66 -16.17
CA GLU A 85 -17.50 11.51 -17.36
C GLU A 85 -16.27 11.36 -18.29
N ILE A 86 -15.06 11.29 -17.71
CA ILE A 86 -13.81 11.06 -18.47
C ILE A 86 -13.75 9.63 -19.05
N SER A 87 -14.35 8.66 -18.39
CA SER A 87 -14.32 7.26 -18.79
C SER A 87 -15.38 6.88 -19.82
N ASN A 88 -16.52 7.57 -19.86
CA ASN A 88 -17.59 7.34 -20.84
C ASN A 88 -17.18 7.71 -22.28
N GLU A 89 -16.12 8.48 -22.47
CA GLU A 89 -15.57 8.78 -23.80
C GLU A 89 -14.72 7.63 -24.41
N LYS A 90 -14.39 6.58 -23.63
CA LYS A 90 -13.62 5.42 -24.11
C LYS A 90 -14.30 4.10 -23.75
N ASN A 91 -15.16 3.61 -24.65
CA ASN A 91 -15.80 2.29 -24.62
C ASN A 91 -14.93 1.18 -24.03
N ASN A 92 -15.27 0.66 -22.85
CA ASN A 92 -14.64 -0.55 -22.31
C ASN A 92 -15.67 -1.66 -22.09
N LYS A 93 -15.58 -2.75 -22.87
CA LYS A 93 -16.45 -3.92 -22.86
C LYS A 93 -16.03 -5.00 -21.85
N SER A 94 -15.15 -4.71 -20.91
CA SER A 94 -14.76 -5.65 -19.85
C SER A 94 -15.50 -5.31 -18.56
N GLY A 95 -16.16 -6.27 -17.93
CA GLY A 95 -16.98 -6.10 -16.73
C GLY A 95 -16.21 -5.76 -15.45
N TYR A 96 -15.06 -5.09 -15.54
CA TYR A 96 -14.31 -4.50 -14.45
C TYR A 96 -14.75 -3.07 -14.24
N ASN A 97 -14.82 -2.61 -12.98
CA ASN A 97 -15.07 -1.22 -12.64
C ASN A 97 -14.11 -0.31 -13.41
N VAL A 98 -14.62 0.81 -13.90
CA VAL A 98 -13.82 1.81 -14.61
C VAL A 98 -12.71 2.27 -13.67
N PRO A 99 -11.42 2.24 -14.12
CA PRO A 99 -10.31 2.72 -13.30
C PRO A 99 -10.54 4.17 -12.89
N THR A 100 -10.25 4.48 -11.63
CA THR A 100 -10.19 5.87 -11.17
C THR A 100 -9.04 6.59 -11.90
N ASN A 101 -9.02 7.91 -11.91
CA ASN A 101 -7.92 8.65 -12.54
C ASN A 101 -6.56 8.25 -11.95
N GLU A 102 -6.50 7.98 -10.65
CA GLU A 102 -5.29 7.51 -9.94
C GLU A 102 -4.87 6.11 -10.40
N GLU A 103 -5.80 5.17 -10.52
CA GLU A 103 -5.51 3.84 -11.04
C GLU A 103 -4.96 3.91 -12.47
N ALA A 104 -5.57 4.74 -13.34
CA ALA A 104 -5.11 4.96 -14.71
C ALA A 104 -3.69 5.57 -14.75
N ARG A 105 -3.35 6.48 -13.85
CA ARG A 105 -2.01 7.07 -13.74
C ARG A 105 -0.96 6.07 -13.28
N PHE A 106 -1.25 5.25 -12.26
CA PHE A 106 -0.34 4.16 -11.86
C PHE A 106 -0.14 3.15 -12.99
N ALA A 107 -1.21 2.76 -13.68
CA ALA A 107 -1.14 1.89 -14.85
C ALA A 107 -0.25 2.47 -15.94
N ALA A 108 -0.39 3.78 -16.23
CA ALA A 108 0.43 4.47 -17.23
C ALA A 108 1.92 4.53 -16.82
N ILE A 109 2.24 4.78 -15.55
CA ILE A 109 3.61 4.75 -15.04
C ILE A 109 4.19 3.34 -15.18
N ALA A 110 3.44 2.31 -14.74
CA ALA A 110 3.86 0.92 -14.85
C ALA A 110 4.20 0.53 -16.30
N ALA A 111 3.30 0.83 -17.25
CA ALA A 111 3.50 0.54 -18.67
C ALA A 111 4.64 1.35 -19.28
N LYS A 112 4.72 2.65 -18.98
CA LYS A 112 5.73 3.57 -19.57
C LYS A 112 7.15 3.16 -19.21
N TYR A 113 7.37 2.75 -17.95
CA TYR A 113 8.70 2.44 -17.44
C TYR A 113 8.97 0.92 -17.35
N GLY A 114 7.97 0.08 -17.64
CA GLY A 114 8.09 -1.38 -17.51
C GLY A 114 8.36 -1.81 -16.08
N VAL A 115 7.71 -1.20 -15.10
CA VAL A 115 7.87 -1.46 -13.65
C VAL A 115 6.58 -2.00 -13.04
N MET A 116 6.69 -2.88 -12.05
CA MET A 116 5.54 -3.31 -11.26
C MET A 116 5.21 -2.25 -10.21
N ILE A 117 3.92 -2.02 -9.96
CA ILE A 117 3.46 -1.08 -8.93
C ILE A 117 2.44 -1.77 -8.03
N LEU A 118 2.62 -1.63 -6.72
CA LEU A 118 1.63 -1.98 -5.70
C LEU A 118 1.22 -0.68 -4.98
N ALA A 119 0.00 -0.22 -5.21
CA ALA A 119 -0.49 1.00 -4.55
C ALA A 119 -1.61 0.71 -3.56
N GLY A 120 -1.50 1.33 -2.37
CA GLY A 120 -2.57 1.34 -1.36
C GLY A 120 -3.61 2.40 -1.71
N LEU A 121 -4.85 1.99 -1.98
CA LEU A 121 -5.93 2.86 -2.45
C LEU A 121 -7.24 2.64 -1.68
N ALA A 122 -7.97 3.70 -1.39
CA ALA A 122 -9.40 3.61 -1.15
C ALA A 122 -10.08 3.33 -2.48
N ARG A 123 -10.78 2.20 -2.59
CA ARG A 123 -11.36 1.71 -3.83
C ARG A 123 -12.83 1.39 -3.68
N LYS A 124 -13.66 1.90 -4.59
CA LYS A 124 -15.08 1.58 -4.64
C LYS A 124 -15.32 0.40 -5.59
N GLU A 125 -15.97 -0.62 -5.08
CA GLU A 125 -16.36 -1.79 -5.87
C GLU A 125 -17.77 -2.26 -5.50
N LYS A 126 -18.67 -2.39 -6.50
CA LYS A 126 -20.06 -2.83 -6.33
C LYS A 126 -20.81 -2.02 -5.24
N GLY A 127 -20.58 -0.72 -5.21
CA GLY A 127 -21.22 0.20 -4.25
C GLY A 127 -20.63 0.18 -2.84
N LYS A 128 -19.57 -0.59 -2.59
CA LYS A 128 -18.86 -0.66 -1.30
C LYS A 128 -17.48 -0.02 -1.42
N LEU A 129 -17.02 0.59 -0.34
CA LEU A 129 -15.69 1.16 -0.25
C LEU A 129 -14.76 0.19 0.48
N TYR A 130 -13.54 0.02 -0.02
CA TYR A 130 -12.53 -0.87 0.52
C TYR A 130 -11.21 -0.13 0.71
N ASN A 131 -10.49 -0.44 1.77
CA ASN A 131 -9.06 -0.17 1.89
C ASN A 131 -8.33 -1.29 1.15
N SER A 132 -7.65 -0.96 0.05
CA SER A 132 -7.18 -1.97 -0.90
C SER A 132 -5.71 -1.78 -1.27
N THR A 133 -5.08 -2.83 -1.74
CA THR A 133 -3.91 -2.72 -2.61
C THR A 133 -4.29 -3.14 -4.03
N VAL A 134 -3.78 -2.39 -5.01
CA VAL A 134 -3.88 -2.73 -6.42
C VAL A 134 -2.48 -2.99 -6.95
N PHE A 135 -2.29 -4.12 -7.61
CA PHE A 135 -1.02 -4.51 -8.19
C PHE A 135 -1.07 -4.46 -9.72
N TRP A 136 -0.25 -3.60 -10.30
CA TRP A 136 -0.06 -3.53 -11.76
C TRP A 136 1.21 -4.25 -12.17
N GLY A 137 1.09 -5.05 -13.24
CA GLY A 137 2.23 -5.63 -13.93
C GLY A 137 2.96 -4.58 -14.78
N ARG A 138 4.12 -4.96 -15.32
CA ARG A 138 4.95 -4.10 -16.19
C ARG A 138 4.24 -3.61 -17.46
N ASP A 139 3.15 -4.25 -17.83
CA ASP A 139 2.29 -3.90 -18.96
C ASP A 139 1.19 -2.87 -18.58
N GLY A 140 1.18 -2.40 -17.34
CA GLY A 140 0.18 -1.50 -16.80
C GLY A 140 -1.18 -2.16 -16.53
N ARG A 141 -1.30 -3.48 -16.68
CA ARG A 141 -2.53 -4.20 -16.39
C ARG A 141 -2.60 -4.58 -14.93
N ILE A 142 -3.79 -4.47 -14.33
CA ILE A 142 -4.04 -4.98 -12.99
C ILE A 142 -3.86 -6.49 -13.00
N LYS A 143 -3.02 -6.98 -12.10
CA LYS A 143 -2.76 -8.42 -11.88
C LYS A 143 -3.47 -8.92 -10.64
N ASP A 144 -3.65 -8.06 -9.63
CA ASP A 144 -4.34 -8.40 -8.39
C ASP A 144 -4.94 -7.16 -7.70
N VAL A 145 -6.02 -7.40 -6.96
CA VAL A 145 -6.62 -6.44 -6.04
C VAL A 145 -6.89 -7.15 -4.73
N TYR A 146 -6.24 -6.72 -3.67
CA TYR A 146 -6.47 -7.21 -2.31
C TYR A 146 -7.24 -6.17 -1.50
N HIS A 147 -8.23 -6.58 -0.74
CA HIS A 147 -8.95 -5.77 0.22
C HIS A 147 -8.52 -6.11 1.64
N LYS A 148 -8.18 -5.09 2.43
CA LYS A 148 -7.78 -5.23 3.83
C LYS A 148 -8.79 -6.05 4.62
N ILE A 149 -8.33 -7.11 5.28
CA ILE A 149 -9.18 -8.03 6.04
C ILE A 149 -9.44 -7.48 7.44
N HIS A 150 -8.39 -7.03 8.11
CA HIS A 150 -8.48 -6.55 9.49
C HIS A 150 -8.52 -5.02 9.51
N LEU A 151 -9.72 -4.46 9.63
CA LEU A 151 -9.93 -3.02 9.73
C LEU A 151 -9.53 -2.53 11.12
N ALA A 152 -8.82 -1.40 11.20
CA ALA A 152 -8.34 -0.83 12.45
C ALA A 152 -9.29 0.26 12.97
N GLY A 153 -9.57 0.23 14.26
CA GLY A 153 -10.36 1.27 14.93
C GLY A 153 -11.71 1.49 14.26
N ASP A 154 -11.93 2.72 13.82
CA ASP A 154 -13.16 3.18 13.17
C ASP A 154 -13.20 3.02 11.64
N GLU A 155 -12.19 2.39 11.05
CA GLU A 155 -12.21 2.08 9.61
C GLU A 155 -13.46 1.29 9.17
N SER A 156 -14.03 0.47 10.06
CA SER A 156 -15.25 -0.30 9.79
C SER A 156 -16.50 0.56 9.58
N GLU A 157 -16.49 1.83 9.95
CA GLU A 157 -17.56 2.79 9.67
C GLU A 157 -17.54 3.24 8.20
N ILE A 158 -16.41 3.08 7.53
CA ILE A 158 -16.16 3.58 6.16
C ILE A 158 -15.92 2.43 5.19
N PHE A 159 -15.04 1.50 5.54
CA PHE A 159 -14.60 0.44 4.66
C PHE A 159 -15.28 -0.90 4.95
N THR A 160 -15.49 -1.66 3.89
CA THR A 160 -15.91 -3.07 3.98
C THR A 160 -14.67 -3.96 4.11
N PRO A 161 -14.64 -4.92 5.04
CA PRO A 161 -13.51 -5.83 5.18
C PRO A 161 -13.40 -6.79 3.97
N GLY A 162 -12.18 -7.09 3.58
CA GLY A 162 -11.85 -8.17 2.66
C GLY A 162 -12.06 -9.55 3.27
N GLN A 163 -11.88 -10.61 2.47
CA GLN A 163 -12.16 -11.99 2.93
C GLN A 163 -11.02 -12.96 2.62
N THR A 164 -10.14 -12.64 1.68
CA THR A 164 -9.13 -13.57 1.17
C THR A 164 -7.76 -12.92 1.13
N LEU A 165 -6.74 -13.71 1.49
CA LEU A 165 -5.34 -13.35 1.26
C LEU A 165 -4.94 -13.71 -0.16
N HIS A 166 -4.03 -12.93 -0.74
CA HIS A 166 -3.56 -13.12 -2.11
C HIS A 166 -2.04 -13.22 -2.15
N THR A 167 -1.54 -14.02 -3.11
CA THR A 167 -0.13 -14.03 -3.49
C THR A 167 -0.05 -13.91 -5.01
N ILE A 168 0.91 -13.16 -5.50
CA ILE A 168 1.05 -12.77 -6.91
C ILE A 168 2.36 -13.35 -7.42
N ASP A 169 2.28 -14.08 -8.54
CA ASP A 169 3.46 -14.58 -9.22
C ASP A 169 4.14 -13.44 -9.99
N THR A 170 5.42 -13.26 -9.74
CA THR A 170 6.27 -12.31 -10.47
C THR A 170 7.52 -13.03 -11.00
N GLU A 171 8.23 -12.40 -11.94
CA GLU A 171 9.51 -12.93 -12.43
C GLU A 171 10.61 -13.01 -11.37
N PHE A 172 10.39 -12.41 -10.20
CA PHE A 172 11.37 -12.45 -9.08
C PHE A 172 10.98 -13.46 -7.99
N GLY A 173 9.73 -13.93 -7.95
CA GLY A 173 9.18 -14.80 -6.92
C GLY A 173 7.76 -14.37 -6.56
N HIS A 174 7.22 -14.90 -5.46
CA HIS A 174 5.84 -14.69 -5.05
C HIS A 174 5.72 -13.51 -4.09
N VAL A 175 4.91 -12.51 -4.46
CA VAL A 175 4.63 -11.31 -3.64
C VAL A 175 3.26 -11.45 -3.00
N GLY A 176 3.19 -11.38 -1.68
CA GLY A 176 1.96 -11.35 -0.90
C GLY A 176 1.59 -9.93 -0.49
N ASN A 177 0.28 -9.67 -0.36
CA ASN A 177 -0.26 -8.38 0.07
C ASN A 177 -0.79 -8.46 1.49
N ALA A 178 -0.52 -7.44 2.26
CA ALA A 178 -1.15 -7.14 3.55
C ALA A 178 -1.26 -5.62 3.71
N VAL A 179 -2.19 -5.13 4.50
CA VAL A 179 -2.33 -3.69 4.73
C VAL A 179 -2.34 -3.40 6.22
N CYS A 180 -1.36 -2.61 6.68
CA CYS A 180 -1.30 -2.00 8.02
C CYS A 180 -1.67 -2.99 9.14
N TRP A 181 -2.87 -2.85 9.72
CA TRP A 181 -3.38 -3.63 10.85
C TRP A 181 -3.46 -5.14 10.59
N ASP A 182 -3.44 -5.59 9.33
CA ASP A 182 -3.32 -7.02 9.00
C ASP A 182 -2.06 -7.64 9.62
N MET A 183 -0.98 -6.87 9.74
CA MET A 183 0.29 -7.35 10.28
C MET A 183 0.33 -7.40 11.82
N GLN A 184 -0.70 -6.88 12.49
CA GLN A 184 -0.92 -7.11 13.92
C GLN A 184 -1.14 -8.60 14.19
N PHE A 185 -1.79 -9.30 13.25
CA PHE A 185 -2.16 -10.70 13.38
C PHE A 185 -1.10 -11.61 12.77
N PRO A 186 -0.38 -12.43 13.58
CA PRO A 186 0.63 -13.35 13.07
C PRO A 186 0.11 -14.30 11.99
N GLU A 187 -1.18 -14.64 12.07
CA GLU A 187 -1.87 -15.54 11.14
C GLU A 187 -1.82 -15.02 9.70
N THR A 188 -1.88 -13.71 9.50
CA THR A 188 -1.81 -13.10 8.16
C THR A 188 -0.50 -13.46 7.47
N ALA A 189 0.63 -13.16 8.10
CA ALA A 189 1.94 -13.49 7.55
C ALA A 189 2.17 -15.01 7.45
N ARG A 190 1.69 -15.77 8.45
CA ARG A 190 1.77 -17.23 8.45
C ARG A 190 1.01 -17.86 7.29
N ASN A 191 -0.19 -17.40 7.01
CA ASN A 191 -1.01 -17.92 5.92
C ASN A 191 -0.42 -17.54 4.56
N LEU A 192 0.04 -16.30 4.37
CA LEU A 192 0.75 -15.89 3.16
C LEU A 192 2.01 -16.76 2.92
N ALA A 193 2.80 -17.02 3.96
CA ALA A 193 3.97 -17.89 3.84
C ALA A 193 3.59 -19.32 3.45
N LYS A 194 2.48 -19.89 4.00
CA LYS A 194 1.94 -21.20 3.60
C LYS A 194 1.46 -21.22 2.16
N MET A 195 0.98 -20.10 1.61
CA MET A 195 0.61 -19.94 0.21
C MET A 195 1.80 -19.83 -0.73
N GLY A 196 3.03 -19.79 -0.20
CA GLY A 196 4.25 -19.74 -0.99
C GLY A 196 4.87 -18.37 -1.13
N THR A 197 4.34 -17.34 -0.48
CA THR A 197 4.89 -15.97 -0.51
C THR A 197 6.35 -15.93 -0.13
N ASP A 198 7.15 -15.21 -0.91
CA ASP A 198 8.57 -14.94 -0.66
C ASP A 198 8.79 -13.54 -0.06
N LEU A 199 7.97 -12.56 -0.47
CA LEU A 199 8.00 -11.19 0.01
C LEU A 199 6.57 -10.72 0.33
N ILE A 200 6.33 -10.28 1.58
CA ILE A 200 5.12 -9.53 1.91
C ILE A 200 5.40 -8.04 1.71
N VAL A 201 4.55 -7.34 0.96
CA VAL A 201 4.55 -5.88 0.84
C VAL A 201 3.34 -5.33 1.59
N CYS A 202 3.58 -4.41 2.53
CA CYS A 202 2.57 -3.86 3.43
C CYS A 202 2.53 -2.33 3.36
N PRO A 203 1.61 -1.74 2.57
CA PRO A 203 1.21 -0.33 2.74
C PRO A 203 0.67 -0.06 4.13
N THR A 204 1.09 1.03 4.78
CA THR A 204 0.70 1.29 6.17
C THR A 204 0.75 2.77 6.56
N TRP A 205 -0.07 3.16 7.56
CA TRP A 205 0.00 4.41 8.32
C TRP A 205 0.55 4.22 9.73
N GLY A 206 0.61 2.97 10.20
CA GLY A 206 1.12 2.64 11.52
C GLY A 206 1.93 1.36 11.46
N TRP A 207 3.24 1.46 11.65
CA TRP A 207 4.15 0.32 11.60
C TRP A 207 4.89 0.19 12.92
N GLU A 208 4.52 -0.82 13.69
CA GLU A 208 5.21 -1.14 14.94
C GLU A 208 6.58 -1.74 14.65
N TRP A 209 7.56 -1.39 15.49
CA TRP A 209 8.95 -1.82 15.33
C TRP A 209 9.14 -3.35 15.21
N ILE A 210 8.25 -4.10 15.83
CA ILE A 210 8.33 -5.56 15.88
C ILE A 210 7.72 -6.26 14.67
N TYR A 211 6.77 -5.64 13.94
CA TYR A 211 6.03 -6.33 12.88
C TYR A 211 6.95 -6.87 11.79
N GLY A 212 7.80 -6.05 11.20
CA GLY A 212 8.72 -6.47 10.17
C GLY A 212 9.64 -7.62 10.61
N PRO A 213 10.47 -7.42 11.64
CA PRO A 213 11.39 -8.44 12.14
C PRO A 213 10.71 -9.75 12.56
N ALA A 214 9.62 -9.67 13.33
CA ALA A 214 8.93 -10.86 13.81
C ALA A 214 8.31 -11.64 12.66
N ARG A 215 7.52 -10.98 11.78
CA ARG A 215 6.84 -11.66 10.68
C ARG A 215 7.81 -12.24 9.66
N ALA A 216 8.92 -11.54 9.39
CA ALA A 216 9.98 -12.06 8.52
C ALA A 216 10.65 -13.32 9.13
N TYR A 217 11.11 -13.20 10.37
CA TYR A 217 11.84 -14.28 11.05
C TYR A 217 11.00 -15.54 11.27
N GLU A 218 9.82 -15.41 11.84
CA GLU A 218 8.96 -16.57 12.17
C GLU A 218 8.44 -17.33 10.95
N ASN A 219 8.42 -16.67 9.77
CA ASN A 219 7.96 -17.26 8.52
C ASN A 219 9.08 -17.54 7.51
N GLY A 220 10.28 -17.02 7.74
CA GLY A 220 11.43 -17.21 6.85
C GLY A 220 11.25 -16.56 5.48
N ILE A 221 10.63 -15.37 5.43
CA ILE A 221 10.29 -14.61 4.21
C ILE A 221 10.73 -13.16 4.35
N PHE A 222 10.83 -12.43 3.23
CA PHE A 222 11.02 -10.98 3.28
C PHE A 222 9.73 -10.27 3.69
N VAL A 223 9.88 -9.14 4.39
CA VAL A 223 8.77 -8.23 4.71
C VAL A 223 9.20 -6.81 4.38
N ALA A 224 8.36 -6.09 3.63
CA ALA A 224 8.56 -4.69 3.29
C ALA A 224 7.34 -3.87 3.70
N SER A 225 7.54 -2.73 4.34
CA SER A 225 6.49 -1.79 4.70
C SER A 225 6.72 -0.44 4.02
N ALA A 226 5.69 0.09 3.36
CA ALA A 226 5.66 1.47 2.87
C ALA A 226 4.84 2.32 3.84
N MET A 227 5.53 3.05 4.72
CA MET A 227 4.95 3.79 5.84
C MET A 227 4.72 5.25 5.49
N ALA A 228 3.57 5.82 5.86
CA ALA A 228 3.32 7.25 5.80
C ALA A 228 3.83 7.95 7.07
N VAL A 229 4.68 8.95 6.91
CA VAL A 229 5.16 9.77 8.03
C VAL A 229 4.04 10.71 8.47
N PRO A 230 3.66 10.76 9.76
CA PRO A 230 2.63 11.65 10.25
C PRO A 230 2.94 13.13 9.99
N TYR A 231 1.90 13.93 9.73
CA TYR A 231 2.04 15.36 9.49
C TYR A 231 2.56 16.12 10.71
N TRP A 232 2.01 15.80 11.90
CA TRP A 232 2.18 16.60 13.12
C TRP A 232 3.43 16.27 13.94
N MET A 233 4.08 15.14 13.69
CA MET A 233 5.20 14.67 14.50
C MET A 233 6.12 13.72 13.71
N PRO A 234 7.38 13.61 14.08
CA PRO A 234 8.24 12.51 13.63
C PRO A 234 7.69 11.15 14.10
N ILE A 235 8.15 10.08 13.47
CA ILE A 235 7.87 8.72 13.92
C ILE A 235 8.58 8.49 15.27
N GLU A 236 7.81 8.04 16.27
CA GLU A 236 8.31 7.77 17.63
C GLU A 236 8.87 6.35 17.77
N ASP A 237 9.54 6.10 18.91
CA ASP A 237 10.33 4.89 19.20
C ASP A 237 9.63 3.55 18.97
N LEU A 238 8.32 3.45 19.22
CA LEU A 238 7.55 2.21 19.01
C LEU A 238 7.14 1.99 17.56
N ARG A 239 7.24 3.01 16.72
CA ARG A 239 6.95 2.92 15.29
C ARG A 239 8.23 2.99 14.49
N ARG A 240 8.16 2.51 13.26
CA ARG A 240 9.27 2.56 12.31
C ARG A 240 8.83 3.18 11.00
N PRO A 241 9.75 3.86 10.30
CA PRO A 241 9.52 4.32 8.94
C PRO A 241 9.41 3.13 7.96
N SER A 242 9.29 3.43 6.68
CA SER A 242 9.36 2.40 5.64
C SER A 242 10.62 1.57 5.78
N MET A 243 10.49 0.25 5.69
CA MET A 243 11.62 -0.65 5.85
C MET A 243 11.50 -1.90 4.99
N VAL A 244 12.63 -2.56 4.78
CA VAL A 244 12.72 -3.91 4.21
C VAL A 244 13.47 -4.80 5.19
N VAL A 245 12.90 -5.96 5.49
CA VAL A 245 13.42 -6.94 6.45
C VAL A 245 13.66 -8.27 5.75
N SER A 246 14.83 -8.86 5.99
CA SER A 246 15.22 -10.17 5.45
C SER A 246 14.60 -11.34 6.21
N PRO A 247 14.61 -12.58 5.66
CA PRO A 247 14.04 -13.78 6.29
C PRO A 247 14.64 -14.14 7.65
N ASP A 248 15.79 -13.61 8.00
CA ASP A 248 16.44 -13.77 9.30
C ASP A 248 16.13 -12.62 10.29
N GLY A 249 15.19 -11.74 9.94
CA GLY A 249 14.71 -10.65 10.79
C GLY A 249 15.57 -9.39 10.80
N LYS A 250 16.59 -9.30 9.93
CA LYS A 250 17.45 -8.12 9.84
C LYS A 250 16.86 -7.04 8.96
N ILE A 251 16.92 -5.80 9.41
CA ILE A 251 16.56 -4.62 8.61
C ILE A 251 17.64 -4.42 7.55
N LEU A 252 17.24 -4.49 6.27
CA LEU A 252 18.12 -4.29 5.12
C LEU A 252 18.14 -2.83 4.66
N SER A 253 17.00 -2.14 4.78
CA SER A 253 16.85 -0.73 4.42
C SER A 253 15.76 -0.11 5.28
N GLU A 254 15.93 1.16 5.66
CA GLU A 254 14.99 1.91 6.49
C GLU A 254 14.98 3.37 6.05
N GLY A 255 13.81 4.00 6.05
CA GLY A 255 13.62 5.39 5.70
C GLY A 255 13.89 6.37 6.85
N PRO A 256 13.85 7.69 6.59
CA PRO A 256 13.89 8.69 7.62
C PRO A 256 12.60 8.74 8.43
N THR A 257 12.66 9.24 9.66
CA THR A 257 11.51 9.27 10.59
C THR A 257 10.64 10.52 10.48
N ASP A 258 11.07 11.53 9.72
CA ASP A 258 10.49 12.89 9.78
C ASP A 258 10.03 13.45 8.41
N LYS A 259 10.36 12.79 7.31
CA LYS A 259 10.12 13.32 5.96
C LYS A 259 9.77 12.25 4.93
N ALA A 260 9.22 12.70 3.81
CA ALA A 260 9.04 11.88 2.63
C ALA A 260 10.39 11.40 2.07
N ALA A 261 10.41 10.17 1.56
CA ALA A 261 11.60 9.57 0.94
C ALA A 261 11.21 8.40 0.01
N ILE A 262 12.07 8.10 -0.95
CA ILE A 262 12.02 6.84 -1.66
C ILE A 262 13.06 5.92 -1.01
N VAL A 263 12.59 4.85 -0.37
CA VAL A 263 13.46 3.89 0.32
C VAL A 263 13.76 2.73 -0.62
N TYR A 264 14.99 2.67 -1.10
CA TYR A 264 15.45 1.61 -2.00
C TYR A 264 16.04 0.44 -1.23
N CYS A 265 15.79 -0.77 -1.73
CA CYS A 265 16.46 -1.98 -1.29
C CYS A 265 16.76 -2.90 -2.49
N GLU A 266 18.00 -3.30 -2.64
CA GLU A 266 18.39 -4.31 -3.62
C GLU A 266 18.39 -5.69 -2.96
N ILE A 267 17.58 -6.60 -3.48
CA ILE A 267 17.49 -7.98 -3.02
C ILE A 267 17.97 -8.86 -4.18
N ASN A 268 19.12 -9.52 -3.99
CA ASN A 268 19.72 -10.34 -5.04
C ASN A 268 18.83 -11.51 -5.44
N ASP A 269 18.24 -12.18 -4.44
CA ASP A 269 17.29 -13.26 -4.63
C ASP A 269 16.22 -13.19 -3.56
N ILE A 270 14.93 -13.10 -3.96
CA ILE A 270 13.81 -13.10 -3.03
C ILE A 270 13.27 -14.51 -2.75
N HIS A 271 13.73 -15.55 -3.46
CA HIS A 271 13.22 -16.90 -3.26
C HIS A 271 13.54 -17.41 -1.85
N CYS A 272 12.51 -17.60 -1.07
CA CYS A 272 12.61 -17.98 0.34
C CYS A 272 12.24 -19.43 0.61
N LYS A 273 12.12 -20.29 -0.42
CA LYS A 273 11.60 -21.65 -0.26
C LYS A 273 12.31 -22.41 0.87
N GLN A 274 13.63 -22.39 0.89
CA GLN A 274 14.40 -23.14 1.90
C GLN A 274 14.20 -22.58 3.33
N SER A 275 14.28 -21.27 3.52
CA SER A 275 14.08 -20.63 4.82
C SER A 275 12.63 -20.77 5.30
N ARG A 276 11.67 -20.62 4.40
CA ARG A 276 10.25 -20.79 4.66
C ARG A 276 9.92 -22.23 5.06
N GLU A 277 10.36 -23.22 4.33
CA GLU A 277 10.16 -24.64 4.67
C GLU A 277 10.80 -24.98 6.01
N PHE A 278 11.99 -24.49 6.30
CA PHE A 278 12.61 -24.67 7.61
C PHE A 278 11.76 -24.10 8.74
N ARG A 279 11.22 -22.89 8.60
CA ARG A 279 10.39 -22.23 9.62
C ARG A 279 8.99 -22.84 9.76
N LEU A 280 8.40 -23.31 8.66
CA LEU A 280 7.06 -23.90 8.65
C LEU A 280 7.04 -25.37 9.07
N ASN A 281 8.09 -26.14 8.78
CA ASN A 281 8.12 -27.60 9.00
C ASN A 281 8.51 -28.01 10.43
N THR A 282 9.06 -27.12 11.22
CA THR A 282 9.39 -27.44 12.63
C THR A 282 8.17 -27.66 13.51
N SER A 283 6.97 -27.36 13.03
CA SER A 283 5.70 -27.57 13.72
C SER A 283 5.06 -28.95 13.51
N LEU A 284 5.66 -29.81 12.69
CA LEU A 284 5.09 -31.11 12.27
C LEU A 284 5.88 -32.33 12.79
N ARG A 285 6.66 -32.19 13.83
CA ARG A 285 7.31 -33.32 14.51
C ARG A 285 6.75 -33.56 15.89
#